data_1eafbc5c153e5a6f04c5ffd2b2353d0f
#
_entry.id   1eafbc5c153e5a6f04c5ffd2b2353d0f
#
_cell.length_a   1.000
_cell.length_b   1.000
_cell.length_c   1.000
_cell.angle_alpha   90.00
_cell.angle_beta   90.00
_cell.angle_gamma   90.00
#
_symmetry.space_group_name_H-M   'P 1'
#
loop_
_entity.id
_entity.type
_entity.pdbx_description
1 polymer ?
#
loop_
_entity_poly.entity_id
_entity_poly.type
_entity_poly.pdbx_seq_one_letter_code
_entity_poly.pdbx_strand_id
1 'polypeptide(L)'
;MGLPTALRLAVAALFSIGAATAAEVKPQDAMLSGYDYPYPVKQFALNAQRQPLTMAYMDIPTPRGKTARGTVLLLHGKNFSGAYWKDTIAALSEAGYRVLVPDQVGFGKSSKPLRFQYSFQALASATHSLLDQLKIDKVAVAGHSMGGMLASRFALMYPERVEKLVMVNPIGLEDYKRFVPYLPLDQATAREEAQTPEKVKGYMTRAYFDGQWRPAYDPLLDIQAGWTLGPDAKKIAAVDALTADMIFTQPVLYEFPDIKTPTLLIIGTRDRSAIGVDRAPEALRDKLGRYDRLGKATAQAIPNAKLVELSGIGHVPQYEAFDRYMPALLEFLQQ
;
A
#
# COMPACT_ATOMS: atom_id res chain seq x y z
N MET A 1 6.70 -37.47 73.15
CA MET A 1 5.85 -36.38 72.64
C MET A 1 6.38 -35.95 71.29
N GLY A 2 5.80 -36.47 70.19
CA GLY A 2 6.27 -36.23 68.82
C GLY A 2 5.31 -35.24 68.15
N LEU A 3 5.86 -34.20 67.49
CA LEU A 3 5.12 -33.28 66.64
C LEU A 3 5.01 -33.82 65.23
N PRO A 4 3.89 -33.63 64.54
CA PRO A 4 3.70 -34.13 63.18
C PRO A 4 4.29 -33.18 62.11
N THR A 5 4.96 -33.79 61.16
CA THR A 5 5.55 -33.15 59.96
C THR A 5 4.44 -32.77 58.97
N ALA A 6 4.28 -31.49 58.70
CA ALA A 6 3.34 -30.99 57.69
C ALA A 6 3.88 -31.15 56.27
N LEU A 7 3.22 -31.95 55.47
CA LEU A 7 3.49 -32.19 54.05
C LEU A 7 2.96 -30.99 53.24
N ARG A 8 3.85 -30.17 52.62
CA ARG A 8 3.49 -29.11 51.69
C ARG A 8 3.38 -29.70 50.28
N LEU A 9 2.15 -29.82 49.78
CA LEU A 9 1.91 -30.09 48.38
C LEU A 9 2.17 -28.78 47.57
N ALA A 10 3.18 -28.81 46.72
CA ALA A 10 3.39 -27.79 45.72
C ALA A 10 2.53 -28.13 44.46
N VAL A 11 1.51 -27.35 44.20
CA VAL A 11 0.73 -27.41 42.95
C VAL A 11 1.55 -26.68 41.88
N ALA A 12 2.14 -27.40 40.96
CA ALA A 12 2.77 -26.85 39.76
C ALA A 12 1.66 -26.55 38.75
N ALA A 13 1.34 -25.27 38.56
CA ALA A 13 0.47 -24.83 37.48
C ALA A 13 1.25 -24.87 36.15
N LEU A 14 0.97 -25.87 35.32
CA LEU A 14 1.45 -25.95 33.94
C LEU A 14 0.70 -24.89 33.12
N PHE A 15 1.33 -23.74 32.88
CA PHE A 15 0.90 -22.82 31.83
C PHE A 15 1.29 -23.44 30.48
N SER A 16 0.34 -24.04 29.80
CA SER A 16 0.47 -24.37 28.38
C SER A 16 0.47 -23.06 27.59
N ILE A 17 1.65 -22.60 27.19
CA ILE A 17 1.80 -21.57 26.17
C ILE A 17 1.33 -22.21 24.86
N GLY A 18 0.07 -22.03 24.50
CA GLY A 18 -0.44 -22.36 23.19
C GLY A 18 0.35 -21.53 22.16
N ALA A 19 1.23 -22.20 21.40
CA ALA A 19 1.82 -21.59 20.22
C ALA A 19 0.67 -21.20 19.29
N ALA A 20 0.43 -19.90 19.12
CA ALA A 20 -0.49 -19.41 18.09
C ALA A 20 0.07 -19.90 16.74
N THR A 21 -0.57 -20.91 16.17
CA THR A 21 -0.27 -21.35 14.80
C THR A 21 -0.50 -20.17 13.89
N ALA A 22 0.53 -19.78 13.11
CA ALA A 22 0.36 -18.77 12.06
C ALA A 22 -0.85 -19.17 11.19
N ALA A 23 -1.73 -18.22 10.93
CA ALA A 23 -2.90 -18.48 10.09
C ALA A 23 -2.42 -19.01 8.73
N GLU A 24 -3.00 -20.13 8.29
CA GLU A 24 -2.66 -20.72 7.00
C GLU A 24 -3.11 -19.79 5.88
N VAL A 25 -2.17 -19.44 4.97
CA VAL A 25 -2.47 -18.61 3.81
C VAL A 25 -3.41 -19.37 2.87
N LYS A 26 -4.58 -18.80 2.58
CA LYS A 26 -5.58 -19.40 1.70
C LYS A 26 -5.31 -19.04 0.24
N PRO A 27 -5.42 -20.01 -0.71
CA PRO A 27 -5.37 -19.72 -2.15
C PRO A 27 -6.41 -18.65 -2.52
N GLN A 28 -6.02 -17.71 -3.40
CA GLN A 28 -6.89 -16.65 -3.90
C GLN A 28 -6.95 -16.69 -5.42
N ASP A 29 -8.15 -16.52 -6.00
CA ASP A 29 -8.30 -16.30 -7.44
C ASP A 29 -7.91 -14.85 -7.82
N ALA A 30 -7.77 -14.58 -9.12
CA ALA A 30 -7.38 -13.25 -9.59
C ALA A 30 -8.31 -12.13 -9.14
N MET A 31 -9.60 -12.41 -8.93
CA MET A 31 -10.60 -11.40 -8.56
C MET A 31 -10.88 -11.34 -7.06
N LEU A 32 -10.14 -12.13 -6.24
CA LEU A 32 -10.35 -12.22 -4.81
C LEU A 32 -11.81 -12.54 -4.45
N SER A 33 -12.43 -13.46 -5.18
CA SER A 33 -13.87 -13.77 -5.03
C SER A 33 -14.22 -14.27 -3.63
N GLY A 34 -13.31 -15.00 -2.98
CA GLY A 34 -13.44 -15.52 -1.63
C GLY A 34 -12.83 -14.65 -0.53
N TYR A 35 -12.31 -13.45 -0.86
CA TYR A 35 -11.69 -12.56 0.11
C TYR A 35 -12.65 -11.47 0.59
N ASP A 36 -12.85 -11.36 1.89
CA ASP A 36 -13.76 -10.39 2.48
C ASP A 36 -13.11 -9.01 2.61
N TYR A 37 -13.79 -8.00 2.07
CA TYR A 37 -13.41 -6.60 2.26
C TYR A 37 -14.12 -6.01 3.49
N PRO A 38 -13.51 -5.03 4.18
CA PRO A 38 -14.09 -4.46 5.40
C PRO A 38 -15.38 -3.65 5.18
N TYR A 39 -15.64 -3.24 3.92
CA TYR A 39 -16.82 -2.50 3.53
C TYR A 39 -17.36 -3.02 2.19
N PRO A 40 -18.64 -2.74 1.85
CA PRO A 40 -19.24 -3.18 0.60
C PRO A 40 -18.45 -2.70 -0.62
N VAL A 41 -18.14 -3.63 -1.52
CA VAL A 41 -17.43 -3.37 -2.77
C VAL A 41 -18.44 -3.13 -3.89
N LYS A 42 -18.24 -2.01 -4.59
CA LYS A 42 -18.98 -1.63 -5.81
C LYS A 42 -18.08 -1.84 -7.03
N GLN A 43 -18.70 -1.89 -8.20
CA GLN A 43 -18.00 -2.07 -9.47
C GLN A 43 -18.24 -0.87 -10.38
N PHE A 44 -17.19 -0.35 -10.97
CA PHE A 44 -17.20 0.70 -11.97
C PHE A 44 -16.73 0.12 -13.31
N ALA A 45 -17.63 0.06 -14.30
CA ALA A 45 -17.30 -0.35 -15.65
C ALA A 45 -16.68 0.82 -16.42
N LEU A 46 -15.54 0.59 -17.05
CA LEU A 46 -14.84 1.57 -17.88
C LEU A 46 -14.31 0.94 -19.15
N ASN A 47 -14.13 1.74 -20.18
CA ASN A 47 -13.40 1.35 -21.38
C ASN A 47 -12.06 2.06 -21.40
N ALA A 48 -10.98 1.30 -21.41
CA ALA A 48 -9.63 1.86 -21.51
C ALA A 48 -8.79 1.02 -22.47
N GLN A 49 -7.99 1.69 -23.30
CA GLN A 49 -7.14 1.03 -24.31
C GLN A 49 -7.92 0.04 -25.21
N ARG A 50 -9.15 0.44 -25.62
CA ARG A 50 -10.07 -0.32 -26.47
C ARG A 50 -10.54 -1.65 -25.89
N GLN A 51 -10.56 -1.79 -24.58
CA GLN A 51 -11.08 -2.99 -23.92
C GLN A 51 -11.97 -2.63 -22.73
N PRO A 52 -13.02 -3.42 -22.48
CA PRO A 52 -13.86 -3.25 -21.30
C PRO A 52 -13.09 -3.72 -20.05
N LEU A 53 -13.08 -2.89 -19.03
CA LEU A 53 -12.46 -3.15 -17.75
C LEU A 53 -13.46 -2.86 -16.62
N THR A 54 -13.18 -3.39 -15.45
CA THR A 54 -13.94 -3.11 -14.24
C THR A 54 -12.97 -2.68 -13.14
N MET A 55 -13.30 -1.59 -12.47
CA MET A 55 -12.60 -1.13 -11.27
C MET A 55 -13.50 -1.36 -10.06
N ALA A 56 -13.02 -2.14 -9.11
CA ALA A 56 -13.67 -2.32 -7.82
C ALA A 56 -13.35 -1.14 -6.90
N TYR A 57 -14.30 -0.74 -6.05
CA TYR A 57 -14.07 0.32 -5.07
C TYR A 57 -15.00 0.19 -3.86
N MET A 58 -14.53 0.67 -2.72
CA MET A 58 -15.36 0.94 -1.55
C MET A 58 -15.65 2.43 -1.48
N ASP A 59 -16.87 2.80 -1.13
CA ASP A 59 -17.35 4.19 -1.02
C ASP A 59 -18.12 4.33 0.29
N ILE A 60 -17.47 4.90 1.27
CA ILE A 60 -17.97 5.03 2.63
C ILE A 60 -18.44 6.49 2.81
N PRO A 61 -19.75 6.72 2.90
CA PRO A 61 -20.28 8.07 3.07
C PRO A 61 -19.94 8.64 4.44
N THR A 62 -19.95 9.96 4.56
CA THR A 62 -19.93 10.62 5.87
C THR A 62 -21.08 10.10 6.75
N PRO A 63 -20.81 9.67 7.99
CA PRO A 63 -21.83 9.14 8.88
C PRO A 63 -22.93 10.17 9.17
N ARG A 64 -24.16 9.68 9.37
CA ARG A 64 -25.29 10.55 9.76
C ARG A 64 -24.98 11.29 11.07
N GLY A 65 -25.28 12.59 11.10
CA GLY A 65 -25.01 13.45 12.27
C GLY A 65 -23.60 14.00 12.36
N LYS A 66 -22.69 13.61 11.46
CA LYS A 66 -21.36 14.23 11.37
C LYS A 66 -21.37 15.37 10.35
N THR A 67 -20.60 16.43 10.62
CA THR A 67 -20.36 17.49 9.65
C THR A 67 -19.49 16.96 8.53
N ALA A 68 -19.95 17.08 7.27
CA ALA A 68 -19.19 16.68 6.11
C ALA A 68 -17.94 17.57 5.94
N ARG A 69 -16.75 16.94 5.84
CA ARG A 69 -15.44 17.60 5.70
C ARG A 69 -14.80 17.43 4.32
N GLY A 70 -15.52 16.84 3.37
CA GLY A 70 -15.02 16.55 2.04
C GLY A 70 -14.79 15.05 1.80
N THR A 71 -14.07 14.74 0.73
CA THR A 71 -13.81 13.35 0.31
C THR A 71 -12.29 13.06 0.36
N VAL A 72 -11.93 11.94 0.95
CA VAL A 72 -10.56 11.41 0.93
C VAL A 72 -10.51 10.20 -0.01
N LEU A 73 -9.62 10.26 -1.00
CA LEU A 73 -9.30 9.19 -1.94
C LEU A 73 -8.06 8.45 -1.43
N LEU A 74 -8.18 7.14 -1.14
CA LEU A 74 -7.07 6.31 -0.66
C LEU A 74 -6.56 5.40 -1.78
N LEU A 75 -5.29 5.53 -2.13
CA LEU A 75 -4.62 4.77 -3.19
C LEU A 75 -3.63 3.77 -2.57
N HIS A 76 -3.86 2.47 -2.83
CA HIS A 76 -3.08 1.38 -2.25
C HIS A 76 -1.71 1.18 -2.91
N GLY A 77 -0.82 0.49 -2.19
CA GLY A 77 0.49 0.05 -2.68
C GLY A 77 0.42 -1.14 -3.65
N LYS A 78 1.56 -1.43 -4.31
CA LYS A 78 1.70 -2.61 -5.18
C LYS A 78 1.38 -3.88 -4.40
N ASN A 79 0.61 -4.78 -5.03
CA ASN A 79 0.20 -6.08 -4.49
C ASN A 79 -0.70 -6.03 -3.24
N PHE A 80 -1.13 -4.84 -2.86
CA PHE A 80 -2.21 -4.62 -1.90
C PHE A 80 -3.54 -4.37 -2.61
N SER A 81 -4.57 -4.10 -1.82
CA SER A 81 -5.90 -3.71 -2.26
C SER A 81 -6.46 -2.64 -1.33
N GLY A 82 -7.63 -2.12 -1.63
CA GLY A 82 -8.32 -1.19 -0.74
C GLY A 82 -8.60 -1.75 0.66
N ALA A 83 -8.66 -3.08 0.80
CA ALA A 83 -9.02 -3.73 2.07
C ALA A 83 -8.06 -3.39 3.22
N TYR A 84 -6.77 -3.23 2.95
CA TYR A 84 -5.79 -2.94 4.00
C TYR A 84 -5.90 -1.53 4.62
N TRP A 85 -6.72 -0.65 4.05
CA TRP A 85 -7.02 0.65 4.61
C TRP A 85 -8.09 0.65 5.71
N LYS A 86 -8.56 -0.53 6.17
CA LYS A 86 -9.68 -0.72 7.10
C LYS A 86 -9.72 0.30 8.24
N ASP A 87 -8.64 0.38 9.00
CA ASP A 87 -8.59 1.24 10.19
C ASP A 87 -8.47 2.73 9.83
N THR A 88 -7.76 3.05 8.75
CA THR A 88 -7.69 4.42 8.20
C THR A 88 -9.07 4.87 7.70
N ILE A 89 -9.82 4.00 7.02
CA ILE A 89 -11.19 4.28 6.58
C ILE A 89 -12.09 4.58 7.79
N ALA A 90 -12.02 3.74 8.82
CA ALA A 90 -12.82 3.91 10.02
C ALA A 90 -12.56 5.26 10.70
N ALA A 91 -11.28 5.62 10.88
CA ALA A 91 -10.88 6.86 11.53
C ALA A 91 -11.25 8.11 10.70
N LEU A 92 -11.08 8.08 9.38
CA LEU A 92 -11.46 9.18 8.48
C LEU A 92 -12.99 9.36 8.46
N SER A 93 -13.74 8.26 8.38
CA SER A 93 -15.21 8.29 8.41
C SER A 93 -15.70 8.88 9.73
N GLU A 94 -15.16 8.42 10.87
CA GLU A 94 -15.50 8.98 12.19
C GLU A 94 -15.17 10.47 12.30
N ALA A 95 -14.10 10.94 11.62
CA ALA A 95 -13.74 12.35 11.53
C ALA A 95 -14.64 13.17 10.58
N GLY A 96 -15.61 12.56 9.89
CA GLY A 96 -16.58 13.24 9.04
C GLY A 96 -16.23 13.29 7.56
N TYR A 97 -15.24 12.53 7.09
CA TYR A 97 -14.91 12.44 5.66
C TYR A 97 -15.74 11.34 4.97
N ARG A 98 -16.12 11.60 3.70
CA ARG A 98 -16.42 10.51 2.78
C ARG A 98 -15.10 9.87 2.37
N VAL A 99 -15.03 8.54 2.36
CA VAL A 99 -13.80 7.82 2.01
C VAL A 99 -14.02 6.97 0.76
N LEU A 100 -13.25 7.24 -0.30
CA LEU A 100 -13.29 6.50 -1.56
C LEU A 100 -12.00 5.69 -1.71
N VAL A 101 -12.14 4.40 -1.94
CA VAL A 101 -10.99 3.48 -1.94
C VAL A 101 -11.08 2.53 -3.14
N PRO A 102 -10.55 2.92 -4.31
CA PRO A 102 -10.50 2.03 -5.47
C PRO A 102 -9.38 1.01 -5.35
N ASP A 103 -9.65 -0.20 -5.83
CA ASP A 103 -8.61 -1.11 -6.28
C ASP A 103 -8.18 -0.68 -7.68
N GLN A 104 -6.91 -0.41 -7.89
CA GLN A 104 -6.42 -0.01 -9.21
C GLN A 104 -6.52 -1.17 -10.21
N VAL A 105 -6.66 -0.88 -11.50
CA VAL A 105 -6.58 -1.89 -12.56
C VAL A 105 -5.26 -2.65 -12.42
N GLY A 106 -5.33 -3.95 -12.40
CA GLY A 106 -4.20 -4.85 -12.10
C GLY A 106 -4.19 -5.40 -10.68
N PHE A 107 -5.00 -4.86 -9.76
CA PHE A 107 -4.94 -5.20 -8.33
C PHE A 107 -6.32 -5.50 -7.73
N GLY A 108 -6.31 -6.04 -6.52
CA GLY A 108 -7.51 -6.27 -5.70
C GLY A 108 -8.61 -7.03 -6.45
N LYS A 109 -9.84 -6.52 -6.38
CA LYS A 109 -11.02 -7.04 -7.09
C LYS A 109 -11.25 -6.38 -8.45
N SER A 110 -10.29 -5.59 -8.97
CA SER A 110 -10.35 -4.96 -10.29
C SER A 110 -9.84 -5.87 -11.40
N SER A 111 -10.16 -5.56 -12.66
CA SER A 111 -9.67 -6.26 -13.85
C SER A 111 -8.14 -6.35 -13.89
N LYS A 112 -7.63 -7.48 -14.40
CA LYS A 112 -6.19 -7.75 -14.54
C LYS A 112 -5.86 -8.09 -16.01
N PRO A 113 -5.92 -7.08 -16.91
CA PRO A 113 -5.69 -7.30 -18.32
C PRO A 113 -4.20 -7.52 -18.63
N LEU A 114 -3.88 -8.54 -19.42
CA LEU A 114 -2.51 -8.81 -19.89
C LEU A 114 -2.13 -7.93 -21.09
N ARG A 115 -3.12 -7.47 -21.87
CA ARG A 115 -2.91 -6.57 -23.01
C ARG A 115 -3.28 -5.14 -22.63
N PHE A 116 -2.61 -4.62 -21.64
CA PHE A 116 -2.82 -3.27 -21.11
C PHE A 116 -1.46 -2.63 -20.89
N GLN A 117 -1.24 -1.46 -21.42
CA GLN A 117 -0.05 -0.68 -21.10
C GLN A 117 -0.25 -0.04 -19.73
N TYR A 118 0.26 -0.71 -18.71
CA TYR A 118 0.26 -0.16 -17.37
C TYR A 118 1.11 1.11 -17.31
N SER A 119 0.48 2.20 -16.89
CA SER A 119 1.15 3.47 -16.64
C SER A 119 0.45 4.21 -15.51
N PHE A 120 1.19 5.05 -14.80
CA PHE A 120 0.56 5.91 -13.77
C PHE A 120 -0.46 6.85 -14.38
N GLN A 121 -0.27 7.28 -15.63
CA GLN A 121 -1.24 8.07 -16.37
C GLN A 121 -2.53 7.30 -16.62
N ALA A 122 -2.45 6.04 -17.05
CA ALA A 122 -3.63 5.20 -17.28
C ALA A 122 -4.40 4.93 -15.98
N LEU A 123 -3.70 4.64 -14.88
CA LEU A 123 -4.31 4.43 -13.57
C LEU A 123 -4.94 5.73 -13.03
N ALA A 124 -4.25 6.87 -13.18
CA ALA A 124 -4.78 8.17 -12.79
C ALA A 124 -6.05 8.53 -13.59
N SER A 125 -6.04 8.31 -14.91
CA SER A 125 -7.22 8.54 -15.76
C SER A 125 -8.40 7.65 -15.39
N ALA A 126 -8.17 6.39 -15.08
CA ALA A 126 -9.23 5.48 -14.61
C ALA A 126 -9.82 5.95 -13.26
N THR A 127 -8.96 6.39 -12.35
CA THR A 127 -9.37 6.97 -11.05
C THR A 127 -10.15 8.27 -11.25
N HIS A 128 -9.72 9.15 -12.17
CA HIS A 128 -10.44 10.37 -12.52
C HIS A 128 -11.84 10.06 -13.07
N SER A 129 -11.96 9.10 -13.99
CA SER A 129 -13.25 8.67 -14.53
C SER A 129 -14.19 8.12 -13.45
N LEU A 130 -13.65 7.45 -12.42
CA LEU A 130 -14.45 7.03 -11.26
C LEU A 130 -14.98 8.22 -10.47
N LEU A 131 -14.17 9.26 -10.23
CA LEU A 131 -14.63 10.49 -9.57
C LEU A 131 -15.75 11.16 -10.35
N ASP A 132 -15.64 11.25 -11.68
CA ASP A 132 -16.66 11.81 -12.55
C ASP A 132 -17.98 11.03 -12.46
N GLN A 133 -17.92 9.69 -12.54
CA GLN A 133 -19.08 8.82 -12.38
C GLN A 133 -19.78 9.02 -11.04
N LEU A 134 -19.01 9.26 -9.97
CA LEU A 134 -19.53 9.49 -8.61
C LEU A 134 -19.88 10.95 -8.34
N LYS A 135 -19.70 11.85 -9.32
CA LYS A 135 -19.91 13.29 -9.22
C LYS A 135 -19.16 13.91 -8.03
N ILE A 136 -17.91 13.46 -7.84
CA ILE A 136 -17.00 14.00 -6.82
C ILE A 136 -16.10 14.99 -7.53
N ASP A 137 -16.24 16.26 -7.18
CA ASP A 137 -15.50 17.36 -7.83
C ASP A 137 -14.05 17.40 -7.36
N LYS A 138 -13.83 17.43 -6.05
CA LYS A 138 -12.50 17.53 -5.44
C LYS A 138 -12.28 16.50 -4.35
N VAL A 139 -11.03 16.13 -4.16
CA VAL A 139 -10.60 15.16 -3.13
C VAL A 139 -9.30 15.56 -2.47
N ALA A 140 -9.12 15.18 -1.21
CA ALA A 140 -7.79 14.97 -0.67
C ALA A 140 -7.31 13.57 -1.09
N VAL A 141 -6.13 13.45 -1.68
CA VAL A 141 -5.59 12.17 -2.15
C VAL A 141 -4.51 11.69 -1.20
N ALA A 142 -4.65 10.49 -0.67
CA ALA A 142 -3.62 9.84 0.14
C ALA A 142 -3.18 8.53 -0.52
N GLY A 143 -1.88 8.39 -0.80
CA GLY A 143 -1.30 7.21 -1.46
C GLY A 143 -0.17 6.60 -0.64
N HIS A 144 -0.22 5.28 -0.48
CA HIS A 144 0.84 4.50 0.17
C HIS A 144 1.69 3.78 -0.85
N SER A 145 3.02 3.78 -0.69
CA SER A 145 3.94 3.02 -1.52
C SER A 145 3.79 3.40 -3.02
N MET A 146 3.50 2.47 -3.92
CA MET A 146 3.13 2.72 -5.33
C MET A 146 1.96 3.71 -5.44
N GLY A 147 1.00 3.65 -4.52
CA GLY A 147 -0.10 4.60 -4.44
C GLY A 147 0.36 6.04 -4.23
N GLY A 148 1.52 6.26 -3.61
CA GLY A 148 2.14 7.58 -3.48
C GLY A 148 2.68 8.11 -4.82
N MET A 149 3.28 7.25 -5.67
CA MET A 149 3.63 7.62 -7.05
C MET A 149 2.38 7.97 -7.87
N LEU A 150 1.33 7.14 -7.73
CA LEU A 150 0.05 7.38 -8.41
C LEU A 150 -0.62 8.67 -7.92
N ALA A 151 -0.62 8.94 -6.61
CA ALA A 151 -1.17 10.17 -6.04
C ALA A 151 -0.45 11.42 -6.57
N SER A 152 0.88 11.37 -6.66
CA SER A 152 1.70 12.43 -7.25
C SER A 152 1.37 12.63 -8.74
N ARG A 153 1.27 11.54 -9.51
CA ARG A 153 0.86 11.60 -10.93
C ARG A 153 -0.56 12.15 -11.08
N PHE A 154 -1.48 11.76 -10.20
CA PHE A 154 -2.85 12.24 -10.22
C PHE A 154 -2.91 13.76 -9.95
N ALA A 155 -2.17 14.25 -8.95
CA ALA A 155 -2.09 15.67 -8.63
C ALA A 155 -1.45 16.51 -9.76
N LEU A 156 -0.48 15.94 -10.49
CA LEU A 156 0.13 16.61 -11.65
C LEU A 156 -0.80 16.67 -12.87
N MET A 157 -1.59 15.62 -13.10
CA MET A 157 -2.52 15.56 -14.25
C MET A 157 -3.83 16.32 -14.02
N TYR A 158 -4.30 16.35 -12.79
CA TYR A 158 -5.62 16.90 -12.41
C TYR A 158 -5.50 17.81 -11.17
N PRO A 159 -4.67 18.88 -11.22
CA PRO A 159 -4.41 19.71 -10.04
C PRO A 159 -5.69 20.38 -9.50
N GLU A 160 -6.66 20.67 -10.36
CA GLU A 160 -7.95 21.26 -9.98
C GLU A 160 -8.85 20.31 -9.19
N ARG A 161 -8.57 18.99 -9.27
CA ARG A 161 -9.33 17.94 -8.57
C ARG A 161 -8.72 17.58 -7.21
N VAL A 162 -7.52 18.08 -6.87
CA VAL A 162 -6.78 17.71 -5.67
C VAL A 162 -6.63 18.88 -4.71
N GLU A 163 -7.32 18.81 -3.57
CA GLU A 163 -7.22 19.83 -2.51
C GLU A 163 -5.95 19.65 -1.67
N LYS A 164 -5.60 18.40 -1.38
CA LYS A 164 -4.44 18.01 -0.57
C LYS A 164 -3.86 16.72 -1.09
N LEU A 165 -2.53 16.62 -1.06
CA LEU A 165 -1.79 15.41 -1.41
C LEU A 165 -1.11 14.85 -0.16
N VAL A 166 -1.29 13.56 0.11
CA VAL A 166 -0.60 12.85 1.20
C VAL A 166 0.14 11.65 0.63
N MET A 167 1.43 11.56 0.90
CA MET A 167 2.28 10.46 0.49
C MET A 167 2.79 9.71 1.72
N VAL A 168 2.34 8.46 1.88
CA VAL A 168 2.68 7.60 3.01
C VAL A 168 3.72 6.58 2.56
N ASN A 169 4.94 6.69 3.04
CA ASN A 169 6.07 5.85 2.61
C ASN A 169 6.04 5.55 1.10
N PRO A 170 5.93 6.57 0.23
CA PRO A 170 5.85 6.35 -1.21
C PRO A 170 7.14 5.70 -1.72
N ILE A 171 7.04 4.77 -2.67
CA ILE A 171 8.20 4.33 -3.43
C ILE A 171 8.48 5.31 -4.59
N GLY A 172 9.59 5.12 -5.31
CA GLY A 172 9.95 6.01 -6.43
C GLY A 172 10.43 7.41 -6.01
N LEU A 173 10.87 7.60 -4.77
CA LEU A 173 11.56 8.80 -4.31
C LEU A 173 13.01 8.86 -4.81
N GLU A 174 13.46 7.81 -5.46
CA GLU A 174 14.73 7.70 -6.16
C GLU A 174 14.51 7.04 -7.53
N ASP A 175 15.34 7.35 -8.52
CA ASP A 175 15.26 6.71 -9.83
C ASP A 175 16.03 5.39 -9.83
N TYR A 176 15.29 4.29 -9.72
CA TYR A 176 15.86 2.94 -9.66
C TYR A 176 16.74 2.60 -10.86
N LYS A 177 16.49 3.16 -12.05
CA LYS A 177 17.31 2.95 -13.25
C LYS A 177 18.78 3.37 -13.09
N ARG A 178 19.06 4.25 -12.14
CA ARG A 178 20.42 4.69 -11.83
C ARG A 178 21.24 3.68 -11.02
N PHE A 179 20.56 2.72 -10.40
CA PHE A 179 21.17 1.80 -9.44
C PHE A 179 20.97 0.34 -9.79
N VAL A 180 19.86 0.02 -10.47
CA VAL A 180 19.40 -1.35 -10.70
C VAL A 180 19.38 -1.63 -12.20
N PRO A 181 20.02 -2.71 -12.69
CA PRO A 181 19.89 -3.13 -14.07
C PRO A 181 18.44 -3.44 -14.45
N TYR A 182 18.05 -3.07 -15.67
CA TYR A 182 16.74 -3.41 -16.21
C TYR A 182 16.55 -4.94 -16.24
N LEU A 183 15.35 -5.38 -15.94
CA LEU A 183 14.95 -6.79 -16.03
C LEU A 183 13.92 -6.92 -17.15
N PRO A 184 14.21 -7.64 -18.25
CA PRO A 184 13.23 -7.89 -19.30
C PRO A 184 11.96 -8.56 -18.76
N LEU A 185 10.79 -8.23 -19.33
CA LEU A 185 9.49 -8.68 -18.84
C LEU A 185 9.35 -10.20 -18.73
N ASP A 186 9.91 -10.96 -19.68
CA ASP A 186 9.89 -12.43 -19.62
C ASP A 186 10.62 -12.95 -18.38
N GLN A 187 11.78 -12.37 -18.07
CA GLN A 187 12.55 -12.73 -16.90
C GLN A 187 11.85 -12.26 -15.60
N ALA A 188 11.24 -11.07 -15.62
CA ALA A 188 10.45 -10.57 -14.50
C ALA A 188 9.26 -11.48 -14.22
N THR A 189 8.52 -11.88 -15.26
CA THR A 189 7.39 -12.83 -15.14
C THR A 189 7.84 -14.16 -14.55
N ALA A 190 8.93 -14.74 -15.06
CA ALA A 190 9.46 -15.99 -14.55
C ALA A 190 9.86 -15.90 -13.07
N ARG A 191 10.37 -14.74 -12.61
CA ARG A 191 10.66 -14.51 -11.19
C ARG A 191 9.40 -14.41 -10.34
N GLU A 192 8.37 -13.75 -10.83
CA GLU A 192 7.08 -13.67 -10.13
C GLU A 192 6.36 -15.02 -10.10
N GLU A 193 6.45 -15.86 -11.16
CA GLU A 193 5.94 -17.23 -11.16
C GLU A 193 6.66 -18.13 -10.13
N ALA A 194 7.91 -17.81 -9.78
CA ALA A 194 8.69 -18.53 -8.77
C ALA A 194 8.46 -18.04 -7.35
N GLN A 195 7.52 -17.10 -7.10
CA GLN A 195 7.17 -16.65 -5.77
C GLN A 195 6.41 -17.73 -4.99
N THR A 196 6.61 -17.74 -3.68
CA THR A 196 5.90 -18.58 -2.72
C THR A 196 5.45 -17.74 -1.54
N PRO A 197 4.49 -18.20 -0.72
CA PRO A 197 4.10 -17.49 0.51
C PRO A 197 5.30 -17.15 1.41
N GLU A 198 6.26 -18.07 1.53
CA GLU A 198 7.45 -17.89 2.37
C GLU A 198 8.37 -16.79 1.82
N LYS A 199 8.56 -16.75 0.49
CA LYS A 199 9.37 -15.70 -0.15
C LYS A 199 8.71 -14.32 0.01
N VAL A 200 7.39 -14.23 -0.20
CA VAL A 200 6.62 -13.01 0.01
C VAL A 200 6.74 -12.54 1.45
N LYS A 201 6.48 -13.42 2.42
CA LYS A 201 6.64 -13.13 3.85
C LYS A 201 8.06 -12.71 4.20
N GLY A 202 9.05 -13.45 3.67
CA GLY A 202 10.47 -13.15 3.89
C GLY A 202 10.87 -11.77 3.37
N TYR A 203 10.35 -11.36 2.19
CA TYR A 203 10.57 -10.01 1.67
C TYR A 203 9.95 -8.95 2.59
N MET A 204 8.67 -9.07 2.92
CA MET A 204 7.99 -8.11 3.80
C MET A 204 8.66 -8.02 5.17
N THR A 205 9.04 -9.16 5.74
CA THR A 205 9.73 -9.21 7.04
C THR A 205 11.02 -8.39 7.00
N ARG A 206 11.83 -8.55 5.96
CA ARG A 206 13.12 -7.82 5.85
C ARG A 206 12.92 -6.35 5.48
N ALA A 207 12.12 -6.08 4.42
CA ALA A 207 12.02 -4.74 3.85
C ALA A 207 11.12 -3.82 4.66
N TYR A 208 10.01 -4.35 5.21
CA TYR A 208 8.99 -3.55 5.88
C TYR A 208 9.17 -3.52 7.40
N PHE A 209 9.61 -4.64 8.01
CA PHE A 209 9.53 -4.86 9.46
C PHE A 209 10.87 -5.20 10.13
N ASP A 210 11.99 -4.88 9.50
CA ASP A 210 13.34 -5.02 10.07
C ASP A 210 13.64 -6.43 10.62
N GLY A 211 13.25 -7.44 9.88
CA GLY A 211 13.42 -8.84 10.29
C GLY A 211 12.41 -9.34 11.34
N GLN A 212 11.46 -8.51 11.76
CA GLN A 212 10.51 -8.81 12.83
C GLN A 212 9.08 -8.97 12.30
N TRP A 213 8.59 -10.20 12.22
CA TRP A 213 7.18 -10.44 11.89
C TRP A 213 6.31 -10.53 13.14
N ARG A 214 5.15 -9.89 13.13
CA ARG A 214 4.13 -9.98 14.19
C ARG A 214 2.83 -10.52 13.63
N PRO A 215 2.01 -11.26 14.38
CA PRO A 215 0.70 -11.77 13.91
C PRO A 215 -0.24 -10.65 13.38
N ALA A 216 -0.13 -9.44 13.93
CA ALA A 216 -0.88 -8.28 13.45
C ALA A 216 -0.59 -7.91 11.98
N TYR A 217 0.51 -8.42 11.38
CA TYR A 217 0.86 -8.17 9.98
C TYR A 217 0.35 -9.26 9.03
N ASP A 218 -0.17 -10.38 9.55
CA ASP A 218 -0.68 -11.48 8.72
C ASP A 218 -1.69 -11.02 7.65
N PRO A 219 -2.64 -10.10 7.91
CA PRO A 219 -3.56 -9.61 6.88
C PRO A 219 -2.88 -8.94 5.67
N LEU A 220 -1.66 -8.40 5.82
CA LEU A 220 -0.89 -7.83 4.71
C LEU A 220 -0.37 -8.91 3.76
N LEU A 221 -0.19 -10.13 4.26
CA LEU A 221 0.34 -11.26 3.51
C LEU A 221 -0.75 -11.98 2.69
N ASP A 222 -1.98 -12.01 3.20
CA ASP A 222 -3.07 -12.87 2.72
C ASP A 222 -3.32 -12.81 1.20
N ILE A 223 -3.37 -11.62 0.63
CA ILE A 223 -3.66 -11.44 -0.79
C ILE A 223 -2.47 -11.86 -1.64
N GLN A 224 -1.30 -11.27 -1.40
CA GLN A 224 -0.13 -11.50 -2.24
C GLN A 224 0.34 -12.96 -2.15
N ALA A 225 0.42 -13.52 -0.95
CA ALA A 225 0.79 -14.91 -0.77
C ALA A 225 -0.31 -15.87 -1.28
N GLY A 226 -1.57 -15.54 -1.06
CA GLY A 226 -2.71 -16.31 -1.54
C GLY A 226 -2.77 -16.41 -3.07
N TRP A 227 -2.40 -15.36 -3.77
CA TRP A 227 -2.30 -15.38 -5.24
C TRP A 227 -1.23 -16.33 -5.76
N THR A 228 -0.14 -16.56 -5.03
CA THR A 228 0.88 -17.54 -5.44
C THR A 228 0.39 -18.97 -5.37
N LEU A 229 -0.65 -19.25 -4.58
CA LEU A 229 -1.27 -20.56 -4.39
C LEU A 229 -2.54 -20.75 -5.24
N GLY A 230 -3.03 -19.68 -5.82
CA GLY A 230 -4.34 -19.65 -6.48
C GLY A 230 -4.32 -20.18 -7.93
N PRO A 231 -5.52 -20.41 -8.49
CA PRO A 231 -5.65 -20.95 -9.85
C PRO A 231 -5.12 -19.99 -10.93
N ASP A 232 -5.05 -18.70 -10.64
CA ASP A 232 -4.62 -17.65 -11.57
C ASP A 232 -3.17 -17.19 -11.34
N ALA A 233 -2.35 -17.92 -10.58
CA ALA A 233 -1.00 -17.53 -10.19
C ALA A 233 -0.14 -17.04 -11.36
N LYS A 234 -0.16 -17.73 -12.52
CA LYS A 234 0.59 -17.29 -13.71
C LYS A 234 0.11 -15.96 -14.28
N LYS A 235 -1.21 -15.75 -14.31
CA LYS A 235 -1.79 -14.48 -14.76
C LYS A 235 -1.41 -13.34 -13.83
N ILE A 236 -1.47 -13.56 -12.53
CA ILE A 236 -1.07 -12.59 -11.52
C ILE A 236 0.42 -12.27 -11.64
N ALA A 237 1.28 -13.30 -11.80
CA ALA A 237 2.71 -13.11 -11.99
C ALA A 237 3.03 -12.21 -13.19
N ALA A 238 2.35 -12.41 -14.32
CA ALA A 238 2.52 -11.58 -15.50
C ALA A 238 2.07 -10.11 -15.24
N VAL A 239 0.94 -9.89 -14.57
CA VAL A 239 0.47 -8.54 -14.20
C VAL A 239 1.41 -7.90 -13.18
N ASP A 240 1.95 -8.69 -12.28
CA ASP A 240 2.91 -8.23 -11.28
C ASP A 240 4.22 -7.74 -11.90
N ALA A 241 4.72 -8.48 -12.92
CA ALA A 241 5.86 -8.07 -13.73
C ALA A 241 5.58 -6.76 -14.49
N LEU A 242 4.42 -6.65 -15.15
CA LEU A 242 4.01 -5.44 -15.88
C LEU A 242 3.90 -4.21 -14.97
N THR A 243 3.36 -4.37 -13.77
CA THR A 243 3.23 -3.26 -12.80
C THR A 243 4.56 -2.92 -12.13
N ALA A 244 5.46 -3.90 -11.95
CA ALA A 244 6.83 -3.63 -11.51
C ALA A 244 7.62 -2.86 -12.58
N ASP A 245 7.46 -3.21 -13.86
CA ASP A 245 8.06 -2.48 -14.99
C ASP A 245 7.54 -1.03 -15.07
N MET A 246 6.22 -0.82 -14.85
CA MET A 246 5.64 0.52 -14.75
C MET A 246 6.34 1.36 -13.68
N ILE A 247 6.52 0.82 -12.47
CA ILE A 247 7.19 1.53 -11.38
C ILE A 247 8.64 1.84 -11.76
N PHE A 248 9.35 0.89 -12.33
CA PHE A 248 10.76 1.02 -12.70
C PHE A 248 11.00 2.03 -13.82
N THR A 249 10.14 2.02 -14.85
CA THR A 249 10.32 2.81 -16.06
C THR A 249 9.73 4.21 -16.01
N GLN A 250 8.82 4.48 -15.06
CA GLN A 250 8.03 5.72 -15.00
C GLN A 250 8.23 6.50 -13.70
N PRO A 251 9.45 6.98 -13.40
CA PRO A 251 9.70 7.79 -12.22
C PRO A 251 8.91 9.11 -12.29
N VAL A 252 8.26 9.50 -11.19
CA VAL A 252 7.51 10.76 -11.06
C VAL A 252 8.37 11.85 -10.40
N LEU A 253 9.43 11.48 -9.71
CA LEU A 253 10.25 12.36 -8.86
C LEU A 253 10.81 13.60 -9.59
N TYR A 254 11.04 13.53 -10.89
CA TYR A 254 11.55 14.65 -11.67
C TYR A 254 10.55 15.79 -11.87
N GLU A 255 9.25 15.51 -11.62
CA GLU A 255 8.15 16.46 -11.71
C GLU A 255 7.66 16.95 -10.33
N PHE A 256 8.32 16.54 -9.24
CA PHE A 256 7.98 17.02 -7.89
C PHE A 256 7.99 18.55 -7.74
N PRO A 257 8.91 19.31 -8.38
CA PRO A 257 8.85 20.77 -8.34
C PRO A 257 7.58 21.40 -8.93
N ASP A 258 6.86 20.65 -9.78
CA ASP A 258 5.63 21.11 -10.44
C ASP A 258 4.37 20.85 -9.59
N ILE A 259 4.45 20.07 -8.52
CA ILE A 259 3.34 19.84 -7.60
C ILE A 259 3.08 21.10 -6.80
N LYS A 260 1.96 21.77 -7.08
CA LYS A 260 1.54 23.01 -6.38
C LYS A 260 0.58 22.75 -5.23
N THR A 261 -0.03 21.57 -5.20
CA THR A 261 -0.97 21.14 -4.16
C THR A 261 -0.27 21.07 -2.81
N PRO A 262 -0.87 21.57 -1.71
CA PRO A 262 -0.38 21.35 -0.35
C PRO A 262 -0.13 19.86 -0.11
N THR A 263 1.10 19.51 0.27
CA THR A 263 1.55 18.11 0.33
C THR A 263 2.03 17.74 1.73
N LEU A 264 1.64 16.56 2.20
CA LEU A 264 2.18 15.92 3.40
C LEU A 264 2.94 14.65 3.02
N LEU A 265 4.16 14.53 3.52
CA LEU A 265 4.94 13.29 3.51
C LEU A 265 4.90 12.68 4.91
N ILE A 266 4.40 11.44 5.04
CA ILE A 266 4.49 10.65 6.28
C ILE A 266 5.49 9.53 6.00
N ILE A 267 6.66 9.58 6.64
CA ILE A 267 7.79 8.73 6.33
C ILE A 267 8.25 7.95 7.56
N GLY A 268 8.11 6.63 7.52
CA GLY A 268 8.78 5.72 8.43
C GLY A 268 10.27 5.63 8.07
N THR A 269 11.13 6.11 8.95
CA THR A 269 12.56 6.30 8.65
C THR A 269 13.37 5.01 8.53
N ARG A 270 12.81 3.90 9.03
CA ARG A 270 13.43 2.56 8.97
C ARG A 270 13.10 1.81 7.68
N ASP A 271 12.18 2.30 6.87
CA ASP A 271 11.81 1.69 5.59
C ASP A 271 13.05 1.49 4.68
N ARG A 272 13.10 0.33 4.02
CA ARG A 272 14.17 -0.06 3.07
C ARG A 272 13.58 -0.62 1.77
N SER A 273 12.33 -0.24 1.48
CA SER A 273 11.66 -0.70 0.27
C SER A 273 12.23 0.00 -0.96
N ALA A 274 12.75 -0.79 -1.89
CA ALA A 274 13.17 -0.31 -3.19
C ALA A 274 13.04 -1.43 -4.22
N ILE A 275 12.67 -1.09 -5.45
CA ILE A 275 12.47 -2.08 -6.52
C ILE A 275 13.83 -2.61 -6.99
N GLY A 276 13.97 -3.94 -6.96
CA GLY A 276 15.12 -4.64 -7.54
C GLY A 276 16.45 -4.48 -6.78
N VAL A 277 16.43 -4.16 -5.49
CA VAL A 277 17.63 -4.05 -4.63
C VAL A 277 18.55 -5.28 -4.76
N ASP A 278 17.95 -6.47 -4.86
CA ASP A 278 18.67 -7.74 -5.02
C ASP A 278 19.49 -7.84 -6.31
N ARG A 279 19.12 -7.06 -7.35
CA ARG A 279 19.84 -6.98 -8.63
C ARG A 279 20.87 -5.85 -8.67
N ALA A 280 20.78 -4.91 -7.73
CA ALA A 280 21.75 -3.83 -7.67
C ALA A 280 23.17 -4.37 -7.37
N PRO A 281 24.23 -3.75 -7.93
CA PRO A 281 25.60 -4.02 -7.50
C PRO A 281 25.72 -3.91 -5.98
N GLU A 282 26.47 -4.81 -5.36
CA GLU A 282 26.60 -4.89 -3.89
C GLU A 282 26.94 -3.53 -3.26
N ALA A 283 27.89 -2.81 -3.83
CA ALA A 283 28.33 -1.48 -3.36
C ALA A 283 27.23 -0.39 -3.42
N LEU A 284 26.10 -0.66 -4.08
CA LEU A 284 24.97 0.28 -4.22
C LEU A 284 23.75 -0.12 -3.41
N ARG A 285 23.65 -1.37 -2.93
CA ARG A 285 22.47 -1.88 -2.22
C ARG A 285 22.14 -1.06 -0.99
N ASP A 286 23.12 -0.70 -0.19
CA ASP A 286 22.95 0.09 1.02
C ASP A 286 22.59 1.56 0.77
N LYS A 287 22.69 2.03 -0.48
CA LYS A 287 22.32 3.38 -0.90
C LYS A 287 20.84 3.47 -1.25
N LEU A 288 20.20 2.35 -1.62
CA LEU A 288 18.80 2.27 -2.00
C LEU A 288 17.87 2.22 -0.78
N GLY A 289 16.66 2.76 -0.94
CA GLY A 289 15.62 2.70 0.09
C GLY A 289 15.99 3.45 1.38
N ARG A 290 16.78 4.51 1.30
CA ARG A 290 17.21 5.30 2.46
C ARG A 290 16.16 6.34 2.80
N TYR A 291 15.01 5.89 3.33
CA TYR A 291 13.87 6.78 3.64
C TYR A 291 14.19 7.84 4.69
N ASP A 292 15.17 7.61 5.56
CA ASP A 292 15.76 8.59 6.46
C ASP A 292 16.38 9.81 5.74
N ARG A 293 16.67 9.70 4.44
CA ARG A 293 17.17 10.76 3.57
C ARG A 293 16.18 11.13 2.47
N LEU A 294 15.55 10.13 1.86
CA LEU A 294 14.62 10.32 0.73
C LEU A 294 13.43 11.20 1.09
N GLY A 295 12.86 11.03 2.30
CA GLY A 295 11.76 11.87 2.78
C GLY A 295 12.13 13.35 2.82
N LYS A 296 13.33 13.68 3.33
CA LYS A 296 13.83 15.07 3.40
C LYS A 296 14.09 15.64 2.02
N ALA A 297 14.73 14.87 1.13
CA ALA A 297 15.00 15.30 -0.24
C ALA A 297 13.70 15.56 -1.01
N THR A 298 12.69 14.71 -0.83
CA THR A 298 11.38 14.87 -1.46
C THR A 298 10.63 16.10 -0.92
N ALA A 299 10.65 16.31 0.41
CA ALA A 299 10.03 17.50 1.01
C ALA A 299 10.69 18.81 0.54
N GLN A 300 11.98 18.79 0.23
CA GLN A 300 12.67 19.92 -0.36
C GLN A 300 12.34 20.14 -1.84
N ALA A 301 12.05 19.06 -2.56
CA ALA A 301 11.73 19.12 -3.99
C ALA A 301 10.30 19.60 -4.28
N ILE A 302 9.35 19.35 -3.38
CA ILE A 302 7.94 19.77 -3.53
C ILE A 302 7.74 21.12 -2.82
N PRO A 303 7.32 22.21 -3.51
CA PRO A 303 7.31 23.55 -2.95
C PRO A 303 6.50 23.74 -1.67
N ASN A 304 5.38 23.05 -1.53
CA ASN A 304 4.44 23.20 -0.40
C ASN A 304 4.36 21.92 0.44
N ALA A 305 5.48 21.21 0.59
CA ALA A 305 5.50 19.96 1.33
C ALA A 305 5.80 20.15 2.83
N LYS A 306 5.07 19.43 3.65
CA LYS A 306 5.35 19.16 5.06
C LYS A 306 5.87 17.74 5.21
N LEU A 307 6.83 17.52 6.10
CA LEU A 307 7.38 16.19 6.39
C LEU A 307 7.10 15.81 7.84
N VAL A 308 6.50 14.64 8.02
CA VAL A 308 6.39 13.97 9.33
C VAL A 308 7.23 12.71 9.28
N GLU A 309 8.31 12.67 10.05
CA GLU A 309 9.16 11.49 10.18
C GLU A 309 8.69 10.63 11.36
N LEU A 310 8.36 9.38 11.08
CA LEU A 310 8.03 8.37 12.08
C LEU A 310 9.29 7.55 12.39
N SER A 311 10.06 8.00 13.37
CA SER A 311 11.33 7.36 13.75
C SER A 311 11.12 5.91 14.14
N GLY A 312 11.96 5.02 13.59
CA GLY A 312 11.94 3.59 13.86
C GLY A 312 10.80 2.80 13.21
N ILE A 313 9.96 3.45 12.40
CA ILE A 313 8.84 2.82 11.69
C ILE A 313 9.24 2.47 10.27
N GLY A 314 8.71 1.34 9.76
CA GLY A 314 9.01 0.81 8.43
C GLY A 314 8.02 1.25 7.37
N HIS A 315 7.81 0.36 6.38
CA HIS A 315 7.10 0.66 5.14
C HIS A 315 5.59 0.90 5.31
N VAL A 316 4.95 0.30 6.32
CA VAL A 316 3.49 0.29 6.47
C VAL A 316 3.07 0.97 7.79
N PRO A 317 3.29 2.30 7.95
CA PRO A 317 3.06 2.99 9.21
C PRO A 317 1.59 2.92 9.68
N GLN A 318 0.63 2.80 8.76
CA GLN A 318 -0.77 2.61 9.09
C GLN A 318 -1.08 1.26 9.78
N TYR A 319 -0.13 0.32 9.78
CA TYR A 319 -0.20 -0.94 10.53
C TYR A 319 0.76 -0.94 11.72
N GLU A 320 1.97 -0.43 11.53
CA GLU A 320 3.04 -0.53 12.53
C GLU A 320 2.93 0.53 13.64
N ALA A 321 2.38 1.72 13.32
CA ALA A 321 2.32 2.87 14.23
C ALA A 321 1.08 3.74 13.95
N PHE A 322 -0.11 3.11 13.98
CA PHE A 322 -1.37 3.78 13.67
C PHE A 322 -1.64 5.00 14.56
N ASP A 323 -1.28 4.92 15.83
CA ASP A 323 -1.38 5.97 16.84
C ASP A 323 -0.51 7.22 16.55
N ARG A 324 0.52 7.08 15.72
CA ARG A 324 1.38 8.18 15.28
C ARG A 324 1.03 8.64 13.86
N TYR A 325 0.66 7.69 12.99
CA TYR A 325 0.28 7.93 11.61
C TYR A 325 -1.04 8.70 11.49
N MET A 326 -2.07 8.23 12.16
CA MET A 326 -3.42 8.76 11.95
C MET A 326 -3.60 10.20 12.44
N PRO A 327 -3.06 10.63 13.61
CA PRO A 327 -3.08 12.04 14.02
C PRO A 327 -2.41 12.96 13.02
N ALA A 328 -1.24 12.57 12.47
CA ALA A 328 -0.53 13.39 11.48
C ALA A 328 -1.35 13.58 10.19
N LEU A 329 -2.01 12.52 9.73
CA LEU A 329 -2.92 12.57 8.59
C LEU A 329 -4.12 13.50 8.87
N LEU A 330 -4.81 13.32 9.99
CA LEU A 330 -6.00 14.11 10.35
C LEU A 330 -5.68 15.58 10.55
N GLU A 331 -4.58 15.90 11.25
CA GLU A 331 -4.14 17.29 11.45
C GLU A 331 -3.95 18.00 10.11
N PHE A 332 -3.26 17.36 9.17
CA PHE A 332 -3.05 17.95 7.85
C PHE A 332 -4.35 18.10 7.05
N LEU A 333 -5.23 17.11 7.09
CA LEU A 333 -6.51 17.19 6.38
C LEU A 333 -7.44 18.29 6.91
N GLN A 334 -7.30 18.68 8.17
CA GLN A 334 -8.14 19.69 8.83
C GLN A 334 -7.61 21.13 8.70
N GLN A 335 -6.39 21.33 8.27
CA GLN A 335 -5.82 22.66 7.97
C GLN A 335 -6.43 23.26 6.71
#